data_e478c77649b531f141066fd7d71395ee
#
_entry.id   e478c77649b531f141066fd7d71395ee
#
_cell.length_a   1.000
_cell.length_b   1.000
_cell.length_c   1.000
_cell.angle_alpha   90.00
_cell.angle_beta   90.00
_cell.angle_gamma   90.00
#
_symmetry.space_group_name_H-M   'P 1'
#
loop_
_entity.id
_entity.type
_entity.pdbx_description
1 polymer ?
#
loop_
_entity_poly.entity_id
_entity_poly.type
_entity_poly.pdbx_seq_one_letter_code
_entity_poly.pdbx_strand_id
1 'polypeptide(L)'
;MGLVKLFPEGRPSHHVASMQMGSSTDVSIAPLSDYLFSRSTNRRIGQPAHVDQATIDSLVRGVEREGALLRIVTDRQKIDAGADILAASDRLRFLLPQVHREMLSEVKWPGRDALEEGLDVRTLEMDPGGYAIMDLIARPDVMENLADWRAGQALGLRMRASILTSSALAIVTVPRADPMWYVRGGAAMERFWLMCEQLGLAVQPASPVFLYAVDESDLRELSGERYLDEMHQLSDRFNDFWSLGDGETAIMVFRLFQAPPPSVHSVRLPMAHVLSRENVAPPSAPPTAVQYLNGNA
;
A
#
# COMPACT_ATOMS: atom_id res chain seq x y z
N MET A 1 -4.05 5.74 -27.27
CA MET A 1 -3.29 4.90 -26.33
C MET A 1 -1.80 5.14 -26.50
N GLY A 2 -1.03 5.26 -25.42
CA GLY A 2 0.42 5.42 -25.50
C GLY A 2 1.15 4.09 -25.48
N LEU A 3 2.36 4.06 -26.00
CA LEU A 3 3.27 2.92 -25.87
C LEU A 3 3.97 3.04 -24.51
N VAL A 4 3.91 2.00 -23.68
CA VAL A 4 4.66 1.91 -22.42
C VAL A 4 5.76 0.86 -22.59
N LYS A 5 7.02 1.27 -22.41
CA LYS A 5 8.18 0.38 -22.36
C LYS A 5 8.68 0.36 -20.92
N LEU A 6 8.61 -0.80 -20.27
CA LEU A 6 9.14 -0.98 -18.92
C LEU A 6 10.62 -1.34 -18.98
N PHE A 7 11.39 -0.78 -18.02
CA PHE A 7 12.84 -0.97 -17.87
C PHE A 7 13.62 -0.80 -19.19
N PRO A 8 13.49 0.36 -19.89
CA PRO A 8 14.05 0.54 -21.24
C PRO A 8 15.57 0.41 -21.31
N GLU A 9 16.27 0.63 -20.18
CA GLU A 9 17.73 0.54 -20.03
C GLU A 9 18.16 -0.69 -19.21
N GLY A 10 17.25 -1.65 -19.01
CA GLY A 10 17.47 -2.82 -18.17
C GLY A 10 17.10 -2.61 -16.69
N ARG A 11 16.93 -3.72 -15.96
CA ARG A 11 16.44 -3.72 -14.56
C ARG A 11 17.30 -2.99 -13.55
N PRO A 12 18.63 -2.90 -13.65
CA PRO A 12 19.45 -2.13 -12.71
C PRO A 12 19.32 -0.62 -12.83
N SER A 13 18.69 -0.12 -13.91
CA SER A 13 18.50 1.31 -14.12
C SER A 13 17.38 1.87 -13.24
N HIS A 14 17.54 3.11 -12.75
CA HIS A 14 16.46 3.87 -12.11
C HIS A 14 15.36 4.29 -13.10
N HIS A 15 15.57 4.08 -14.40
CA HIS A 15 14.59 4.35 -15.45
C HIS A 15 13.56 3.21 -15.52
N VAL A 16 12.53 3.29 -14.70
CA VAL A 16 11.51 2.23 -14.55
C VAL A 16 10.60 2.10 -15.76
N ALA A 17 10.22 3.23 -16.39
CA ALA A 17 9.33 3.21 -17.54
C ALA A 17 9.50 4.41 -18.46
N SER A 18 9.36 4.16 -19.77
CA SER A 18 9.13 5.21 -20.77
C SER A 18 7.70 5.11 -21.29
N MET A 19 7.05 6.26 -21.41
CA MET A 19 5.69 6.34 -21.95
C MET A 19 5.64 7.31 -23.12
N GLN A 20 5.17 6.82 -24.24
CA GLN A 20 4.88 7.66 -25.40
C GLN A 20 3.41 8.03 -25.38
N MET A 21 3.14 9.32 -25.21
CA MET A 21 1.76 9.83 -25.19
C MET A 21 1.16 9.81 -26.60
N GLY A 22 -0.08 9.37 -26.71
CA GLY A 22 -0.84 9.32 -27.94
C GLY A 22 -2.34 9.51 -27.67
N SER A 23 -3.14 9.62 -28.71
CA SER A 23 -4.62 9.62 -28.56
C SER A 23 -5.07 8.23 -28.09
N SER A 24 -5.92 8.17 -27.07
CA SER A 24 -6.47 6.92 -26.56
C SER A 24 -7.91 6.71 -27.02
N THR A 25 -8.19 5.49 -27.44
CA THR A 25 -9.56 4.99 -27.64
C THR A 25 -10.05 4.14 -26.45
N ASP A 26 -9.19 3.88 -25.44
CA ASP A 26 -9.58 3.17 -24.24
C ASP A 26 -10.28 4.15 -23.28
N VAL A 27 -11.60 4.05 -23.25
CA VAL A 27 -12.46 4.84 -22.39
C VAL A 27 -12.61 4.23 -20.98
N SER A 28 -12.00 3.07 -20.70
CA SER A 28 -12.23 2.35 -19.44
C SER A 28 -11.55 2.98 -18.23
N ILE A 29 -10.46 3.73 -18.46
CA ILE A 29 -9.74 4.44 -17.39
C ILE A 29 -10.08 5.91 -17.30
N ALA A 30 -10.60 6.50 -18.39
CA ALA A 30 -10.90 7.93 -18.43
C ALA A 30 -11.82 8.40 -17.28
N PRO A 31 -12.88 7.66 -16.90
CA PRO A 31 -13.74 8.04 -15.78
C PRO A 31 -13.03 8.02 -14.42
N LEU A 32 -11.93 7.30 -14.29
CA LEU A 32 -11.16 7.23 -13.04
C LEU A 32 -10.21 8.42 -12.88
N SER A 33 -9.92 9.17 -13.96
CA SER A 33 -9.05 10.35 -13.89
C SER A 33 -9.58 11.43 -12.96
N ASP A 34 -10.89 11.54 -12.81
CA ASP A 34 -11.55 12.54 -11.96
C ASP A 34 -11.25 12.30 -10.47
N TYR A 35 -10.87 11.07 -10.11
CA TYR A 35 -10.59 10.65 -8.73
C TYR A 35 -9.10 10.68 -8.37
N LEU A 36 -8.19 10.98 -9.31
CA LEU A 36 -6.74 11.00 -9.08
C LEU A 36 -6.32 11.97 -7.96
N PHE A 37 -6.99 13.10 -7.85
CA PHE A 37 -6.65 14.13 -6.87
C PHE A 37 -7.46 14.04 -5.58
N SER A 38 -8.65 13.44 -5.60
CA SER A 38 -9.47 13.22 -4.40
C SER A 38 -9.05 11.97 -3.63
N ARG A 39 -8.51 10.96 -4.33
CA ARG A 39 -8.04 9.73 -3.71
C ARG A 39 -7.05 10.01 -2.58
N SER A 40 -7.37 9.48 -1.42
CA SER A 40 -6.54 9.66 -0.22
C SER A 40 -6.56 8.42 0.67
N THR A 41 -5.50 8.26 1.47
CA THR A 41 -5.52 7.29 2.57
C THR A 41 -6.42 7.82 3.68
N ASN A 42 -7.46 7.07 4.02
CA ASN A 42 -8.33 7.41 5.14
C ASN A 42 -7.99 6.52 6.35
N ARG A 43 -7.51 7.12 7.45
CA ARG A 43 -7.11 6.40 8.67
C ARG A 43 -8.11 6.56 9.82
N ARG A 44 -9.29 7.09 9.55
CA ARG A 44 -10.35 7.16 10.55
C ARG A 44 -10.80 5.77 10.98
N ILE A 45 -11.25 5.66 12.20
CA ILE A 45 -12.06 4.50 12.63
C ILE A 45 -13.41 4.65 11.93
N GLY A 46 -13.67 3.75 10.99
CA GLY A 46 -14.89 3.78 10.19
C GLY A 46 -16.01 2.94 10.79
N GLN A 47 -17.00 2.69 9.97
CA GLN A 47 -18.08 1.75 10.27
C GLN A 47 -18.17 0.71 9.16
N PRO A 48 -18.50 -0.56 9.49
CA PRO A 48 -18.75 -1.56 8.47
C PRO A 48 -20.02 -1.22 7.71
N ALA A 49 -19.99 -1.32 6.39
CA ALA A 49 -21.13 -1.25 5.52
C ALA A 49 -21.20 -2.50 4.66
N HIS A 50 -22.37 -2.79 4.14
CA HIS A 50 -22.52 -3.88 3.20
C HIS A 50 -21.83 -3.51 1.87
N VAL A 51 -20.98 -4.40 1.38
CA VAL A 51 -20.40 -4.33 0.03
C VAL A 51 -21.06 -5.44 -0.78
N ASP A 52 -21.89 -5.07 -1.74
CA ASP A 52 -22.63 -6.03 -2.53
C ASP A 52 -21.73 -6.79 -3.53
N GLN A 53 -22.22 -7.93 -4.01
CA GLN A 53 -21.45 -8.78 -4.92
C GLN A 53 -21.14 -8.10 -6.25
N ALA A 54 -22.03 -7.25 -6.76
CA ALA A 54 -21.81 -6.53 -8.01
C ALA A 54 -20.64 -5.53 -7.90
N THR A 55 -20.54 -4.87 -6.75
CA THR A 55 -19.39 -4.01 -6.41
C THR A 55 -18.10 -4.84 -6.34
N ILE A 56 -18.10 -5.97 -5.63
CA ILE A 56 -16.96 -6.87 -5.53
C ILE A 56 -16.51 -7.33 -6.91
N ASP A 57 -17.44 -7.84 -7.73
CA ASP A 57 -17.15 -8.31 -9.09
C ASP A 57 -16.59 -7.19 -10.00
N SER A 58 -17.07 -5.97 -9.82
CA SER A 58 -16.57 -4.81 -10.56
C SER A 58 -15.10 -4.50 -10.18
N LEU A 59 -14.78 -4.49 -8.89
CA LEU A 59 -13.43 -4.27 -8.38
C LEU A 59 -12.47 -5.38 -8.86
N VAL A 60 -12.90 -6.65 -8.78
CA VAL A 60 -12.12 -7.79 -9.26
C VAL A 60 -11.79 -7.65 -10.75
N ARG A 61 -12.80 -7.43 -11.59
CA ARG A 61 -12.58 -7.21 -13.03
C ARG A 61 -11.67 -6.00 -13.32
N GLY A 62 -11.74 -4.96 -12.50
CA GLY A 62 -10.89 -3.78 -12.65
C GLY A 62 -9.41 -4.12 -12.46
N VAL A 63 -9.09 -4.90 -11.44
CA VAL A 63 -7.73 -5.33 -11.11
C VAL A 63 -7.20 -6.35 -12.13
N GLU A 64 -8.03 -7.30 -12.55
CA GLU A 64 -7.67 -8.32 -13.54
C GLU A 64 -7.25 -7.73 -14.91
N ARG A 65 -7.75 -6.55 -15.26
CA ARG A 65 -7.31 -5.85 -16.50
C ARG A 65 -5.84 -5.48 -16.52
N GLU A 66 -5.23 -5.33 -15.35
CA GLU A 66 -3.79 -5.07 -15.20
C GLU A 66 -2.97 -6.37 -15.08
N GLY A 67 -3.63 -7.54 -15.12
CA GLY A 67 -3.00 -8.85 -14.99
C GLY A 67 -2.72 -9.27 -13.56
N ALA A 68 -3.24 -8.53 -12.58
CA ALA A 68 -3.16 -8.86 -11.15
C ALA A 68 -4.42 -9.60 -10.69
N LEU A 69 -4.39 -10.14 -9.48
CA LEU A 69 -5.54 -10.77 -8.83
C LEU A 69 -6.00 -9.93 -7.64
N LEU A 70 -7.31 -9.94 -7.39
CA LEU A 70 -7.91 -9.31 -6.22
C LEU A 70 -8.72 -10.34 -5.44
N ARG A 71 -8.42 -10.47 -4.15
CA ARG A 71 -9.28 -11.19 -3.22
C ARG A 71 -9.91 -10.21 -2.24
N ILE A 72 -11.20 -10.39 -1.97
CA ILE A 72 -11.96 -9.56 -1.02
C ILE A 72 -12.61 -10.48 0.01
N VAL A 73 -12.45 -10.15 1.28
CA VAL A 73 -13.03 -10.84 2.43
C VAL A 73 -14.02 -9.90 3.10
N THR A 74 -15.29 -10.32 3.17
CA THR A 74 -16.39 -9.59 3.84
C THR A 74 -16.92 -10.34 5.07
N ASP A 75 -16.59 -11.62 5.21
CA ASP A 75 -16.97 -12.44 6.34
C ASP A 75 -16.39 -11.92 7.65
N ARG A 76 -17.22 -11.74 8.68
CA ARG A 76 -16.84 -11.12 9.95
C ARG A 76 -15.83 -11.94 10.75
N GLN A 77 -15.92 -13.27 10.71
CA GLN A 77 -14.97 -14.14 11.42
C GLN A 77 -13.59 -14.09 10.73
N LYS A 78 -13.58 -14.08 9.40
CA LYS A 78 -12.34 -13.90 8.64
C LYS A 78 -11.74 -12.50 8.86
N ILE A 79 -12.57 -11.44 8.92
CA ILE A 79 -12.07 -10.09 9.23
C ILE A 79 -11.42 -10.06 10.61
N ASP A 80 -12.00 -10.74 11.62
CA ASP A 80 -11.40 -10.83 12.97
C ASP A 80 -10.04 -11.57 12.94
N ALA A 81 -9.97 -12.69 12.24
CA ALA A 81 -8.69 -13.41 12.06
C ALA A 81 -7.65 -12.55 11.31
N GLY A 82 -8.05 -11.83 10.27
CA GLY A 82 -7.20 -10.87 9.56
C GLY A 82 -6.73 -9.73 10.46
N ALA A 83 -7.60 -9.27 11.37
CA ALA A 83 -7.27 -8.22 12.33
C ALA A 83 -6.13 -8.64 13.28
N ASP A 84 -6.13 -9.90 13.72
CA ASP A 84 -5.06 -10.43 14.57
C ASP A 84 -3.71 -10.50 13.83
N ILE A 85 -3.72 -10.93 12.57
CA ILE A 85 -2.51 -10.97 11.73
C ILE A 85 -1.95 -9.56 11.52
N LEU A 86 -2.80 -8.62 11.10
CA LEU A 86 -2.38 -7.25 10.80
C LEU A 86 -1.95 -6.48 12.05
N ALA A 87 -2.58 -6.73 13.20
CA ALA A 87 -2.18 -6.15 14.49
C ALA A 87 -0.82 -6.68 14.96
N ALA A 88 -0.57 -7.99 14.82
CA ALA A 88 0.72 -8.57 15.15
C ALA A 88 1.85 -8.01 14.27
N SER A 89 1.57 -7.86 12.97
CA SER A 89 2.51 -7.23 12.05
C SER A 89 2.75 -5.74 12.37
N ASP A 90 1.71 -5.00 12.74
CA ASP A 90 1.85 -3.58 13.10
C ASP A 90 2.67 -3.42 14.40
N ARG A 91 2.47 -4.32 15.39
CA ARG A 91 3.34 -4.42 16.56
C ARG A 91 4.81 -4.59 16.17
N LEU A 92 5.12 -5.52 15.27
CA LEU A 92 6.49 -5.75 14.80
C LEU A 92 7.05 -4.53 14.07
N ARG A 93 6.26 -3.81 13.28
CA ARG A 93 6.67 -2.55 12.62
C ARG A 93 7.28 -1.55 13.60
N PHE A 94 6.73 -1.44 14.81
CA PHE A 94 7.27 -0.58 15.86
C PHE A 94 8.51 -1.18 16.54
N LEU A 95 8.59 -2.49 16.70
CA LEU A 95 9.66 -3.16 17.45
C LEU A 95 10.91 -3.45 16.61
N LEU A 96 10.81 -3.45 15.29
CA LEU A 96 11.93 -3.63 14.38
C LEU A 96 12.71 -2.32 14.23
N PRO A 97 13.99 -2.23 14.68
CA PRO A 97 14.67 -0.94 14.83
C PRO A 97 14.84 -0.18 13.51
N GLN A 98 15.06 -0.87 12.40
CA GLN A 98 15.19 -0.23 11.09
C GLN A 98 13.85 0.35 10.63
N VAL A 99 12.81 -0.48 10.60
CA VAL A 99 11.46 -0.09 10.15
C VAL A 99 10.90 1.04 11.00
N HIS A 100 11.13 0.96 12.32
CA HIS A 100 10.73 1.99 13.25
C HIS A 100 11.41 3.34 12.98
N ARG A 101 12.74 3.35 12.76
CA ARG A 101 13.46 4.58 12.40
C ARG A 101 12.99 5.17 11.09
N GLU A 102 12.81 4.34 10.06
CA GLU A 102 12.29 4.78 8.75
C GLU A 102 10.90 5.38 8.91
N MET A 103 9.97 4.67 9.57
CA MET A 103 8.62 5.17 9.84
C MET A 103 8.62 6.51 10.56
N LEU A 104 9.44 6.69 11.58
CA LEU A 104 9.53 7.95 12.33
C LEU A 104 10.13 9.09 11.48
N SER A 105 11.09 8.78 10.60
CA SER A 105 11.68 9.78 9.70
C SER A 105 10.68 10.33 8.69
N GLU A 106 9.69 9.51 8.31
CA GLU A 106 8.61 9.88 7.40
C GLU A 106 7.55 10.78 8.08
N VAL A 107 7.35 10.64 9.40
CA VAL A 107 6.34 11.40 10.13
C VAL A 107 6.79 12.84 10.34
N LYS A 108 5.97 13.80 9.90
CA LYS A 108 6.22 15.25 10.00
C LYS A 108 5.24 15.90 10.96
N TRP A 109 5.77 16.73 11.85
CA TRP A 109 4.99 17.43 12.86
C TRP A 109 4.80 18.90 12.50
N PRO A 110 3.57 19.40 12.40
CA PRO A 110 3.31 20.82 12.15
C PRO A 110 4.02 21.71 13.16
N GLY A 111 4.71 22.74 12.67
CA GLY A 111 5.48 23.67 13.49
C GLY A 111 6.87 23.16 13.95
N ARG A 112 7.21 21.89 13.69
CA ARG A 112 8.56 21.35 13.90
C ARG A 112 9.26 21.06 12.58
N ASP A 113 8.52 20.52 11.60
CA ASP A 113 9.02 20.01 10.34
C ASP A 113 8.43 20.76 9.15
N ALA A 114 9.14 20.74 8.02
CA ALA A 114 8.58 21.08 6.72
C ALA A 114 7.57 19.99 6.29
N LEU A 115 6.42 20.41 5.80
CA LEU A 115 5.31 19.49 5.46
C LEU A 115 5.22 19.17 3.96
N GLU A 116 6.20 19.65 3.17
CA GLU A 116 6.24 19.40 1.72
C GLU A 116 6.54 17.95 1.37
N GLU A 117 7.23 17.25 2.28
CA GLU A 117 7.62 15.85 2.13
C GLU A 117 7.23 15.04 3.36
N GLY A 118 7.05 13.73 3.18
CA GLY A 118 6.71 12.81 4.25
C GLY A 118 5.23 12.79 4.61
N LEU A 119 4.93 12.29 5.79
CA LEU A 119 3.59 12.03 6.30
C LEU A 119 3.23 13.02 7.41
N ASP A 120 2.35 13.97 7.13
CA ASP A 120 1.79 14.85 8.17
C ASP A 120 1.13 13.98 9.26
N VAL A 121 1.60 14.11 10.50
CA VAL A 121 1.12 13.31 11.63
C VAL A 121 -0.40 13.40 11.84
N ARG A 122 -1.03 14.51 11.45
CA ARG A 122 -2.48 14.70 11.54
C ARG A 122 -3.25 13.74 10.64
N THR A 123 -2.64 13.28 9.52
CA THR A 123 -3.25 12.27 8.63
C THR A 123 -3.39 10.90 9.30
N LEU A 124 -2.75 10.67 10.45
CA LEU A 124 -2.91 9.46 11.25
C LEU A 124 -4.25 9.42 12.00
N GLU A 125 -5.00 10.53 12.04
CA GLU A 125 -6.34 10.60 12.66
C GLU A 125 -6.32 10.11 14.13
N MET A 126 -5.28 10.49 14.89
CA MET A 126 -5.13 10.10 16.28
C MET A 126 -5.82 11.11 17.21
N ASP A 127 -6.24 10.63 18.36
CA ASP A 127 -6.64 11.47 19.48
C ASP A 127 -5.40 12.03 20.22
N PRO A 128 -5.57 12.96 21.18
CA PRO A 128 -4.45 13.51 21.94
C PRO A 128 -3.61 12.45 22.66
N GLY A 129 -4.22 11.35 23.11
CA GLY A 129 -3.51 10.23 23.73
C GLY A 129 -2.62 9.49 22.74
N GLY A 130 -3.10 9.32 21.51
CA GLY A 130 -2.32 8.74 20.41
C GLY A 130 -1.09 9.55 20.06
N TYR A 131 -1.18 10.89 20.04
CA TYR A 131 -0.01 11.75 19.83
C TYR A 131 1.00 11.64 20.98
N ALA A 132 0.55 11.56 22.24
CA ALA A 132 1.44 11.35 23.38
C ALA A 132 2.16 9.98 23.30
N ILE A 133 1.45 8.95 22.86
CA ILE A 133 2.07 7.63 22.60
C ILE A 133 3.12 7.72 21.49
N MET A 134 2.86 8.46 20.40
CA MET A 134 3.85 8.65 19.34
C MET A 134 5.12 9.32 19.83
N ASP A 135 5.03 10.35 20.67
CA ASP A 135 6.19 10.98 21.30
C ASP A 135 6.96 10.00 22.21
N LEU A 136 6.25 9.12 22.91
CA LEU A 136 6.86 8.11 23.79
C LEU A 136 7.60 7.04 22.99
N ILE A 137 6.95 6.47 21.97
CA ILE A 137 7.54 5.40 21.14
C ILE A 137 8.61 5.94 20.17
N ALA A 138 8.69 7.25 19.97
CA ALA A 138 9.81 7.87 19.26
C ALA A 138 11.15 7.74 20.01
N ARG A 139 11.10 7.37 21.28
CA ARG A 139 12.30 7.20 22.13
C ARG A 139 12.89 5.80 21.93
N PRO A 140 14.16 5.68 21.46
CA PRO A 140 14.80 4.37 21.24
C PRO A 140 14.89 3.52 22.50
N ASP A 141 15.17 4.14 23.66
CA ASP A 141 15.26 3.44 24.96
C ASP A 141 13.94 2.80 25.37
N VAL A 142 12.82 3.43 25.07
CA VAL A 142 11.48 2.85 25.32
C VAL A 142 11.26 1.62 24.46
N MET A 143 11.60 1.71 23.17
CA MET A 143 11.40 0.61 22.23
C MET A 143 12.33 -0.58 22.52
N GLU A 144 13.57 -0.31 22.91
CA GLU A 144 14.53 -1.35 23.32
C GLU A 144 14.03 -2.09 24.56
N ASN A 145 13.56 -1.36 25.58
CA ASN A 145 12.98 -2.00 26.77
C ASN A 145 11.73 -2.85 26.43
N LEU A 146 10.85 -2.35 25.56
CA LEU A 146 9.68 -3.11 25.13
C LEU A 146 10.09 -4.40 24.40
N ALA A 147 11.13 -4.32 23.56
CA ALA A 147 11.67 -5.48 22.86
C ALA A 147 12.29 -6.50 23.83
N ASP A 148 13.07 -6.04 24.82
CA ASP A 148 13.71 -6.90 25.83
C ASP A 148 12.70 -7.62 26.71
N TRP A 149 11.62 -6.95 27.07
CA TRP A 149 10.52 -7.54 27.86
C TRP A 149 9.57 -8.41 27.03
N ARG A 150 9.79 -8.55 25.71
CA ARG A 150 8.87 -9.17 24.76
C ARG A 150 7.44 -8.60 24.86
N ALA A 151 7.36 -7.31 25.13
CA ALA A 151 6.11 -6.55 25.32
C ALA A 151 5.64 -5.89 24.01
N GLY A 152 4.89 -4.80 24.12
CA GLY A 152 4.46 -4.01 22.98
C GLY A 152 3.16 -4.49 22.33
N GLN A 153 2.39 -5.40 22.92
CA GLN A 153 1.12 -5.90 22.38
C GLN A 153 0.13 -4.76 22.10
N ALA A 154 0.18 -3.71 22.93
CA ALA A 154 -0.66 -2.53 22.75
C ALA A 154 -0.39 -1.75 21.45
N LEU A 155 0.80 -1.88 20.86
CA LEU A 155 1.19 -1.18 19.63
C LEU A 155 0.34 -1.58 18.42
N GLY A 156 -0.18 -2.82 18.39
CA GLY A 156 -1.06 -3.31 17.33
C GLY A 156 -2.55 -3.04 17.56
N LEU A 157 -2.98 -2.58 18.74
CA LEU A 157 -4.40 -2.49 19.10
C LEU A 157 -5.17 -1.50 18.20
N ARG A 158 -4.53 -0.41 17.79
CA ARG A 158 -5.17 0.55 16.88
C ARG A 158 -5.43 -0.07 15.51
N MET A 159 -4.46 -0.83 14.96
CA MET A 159 -4.65 -1.58 13.71
C MET A 159 -5.80 -2.58 13.88
N ARG A 160 -5.80 -3.38 14.93
CA ARG A 160 -6.88 -4.35 15.21
C ARG A 160 -8.25 -3.66 15.24
N ALA A 161 -8.40 -2.59 15.99
CA ALA A 161 -9.65 -1.84 16.09
C ALA A 161 -10.10 -1.30 14.72
N SER A 162 -9.18 -0.79 13.93
CA SER A 162 -9.45 -0.28 12.58
C SER A 162 -9.93 -1.40 11.64
N ILE A 163 -9.31 -2.58 11.70
CA ILE A 163 -9.72 -3.72 10.87
C ILE A 163 -11.09 -4.24 11.27
N LEU A 164 -11.39 -4.33 12.57
CA LEU A 164 -12.69 -4.79 13.06
C LEU A 164 -13.86 -3.89 12.64
N THR A 165 -13.62 -2.63 12.35
CA THR A 165 -14.63 -1.69 11.85
C THR A 165 -14.69 -1.63 10.32
N SER A 166 -13.94 -2.47 9.63
CA SER A 166 -13.94 -2.51 8.16
C SER A 166 -15.16 -3.24 7.59
N SER A 167 -15.60 -2.83 6.43
CA SER A 167 -16.59 -3.51 5.59
C SER A 167 -16.00 -4.75 4.95
N ALA A 168 -14.75 -4.64 4.51
CA ALA A 168 -14.00 -5.70 3.86
C ALA A 168 -12.49 -5.53 4.05
N LEU A 169 -11.76 -6.63 3.92
CA LEU A 169 -10.33 -6.65 3.62
C LEU A 169 -10.13 -7.04 2.17
N ALA A 170 -9.17 -6.43 1.51
CA ALA A 170 -8.81 -6.74 0.14
C ALA A 170 -7.31 -6.90 -0.01
N ILE A 171 -6.86 -7.80 -0.88
CA ILE A 171 -5.46 -7.96 -1.25
C ILE A 171 -5.31 -7.96 -2.76
N VAL A 172 -4.38 -7.16 -3.25
CA VAL A 172 -3.91 -7.22 -4.63
C VAL A 172 -2.66 -8.07 -4.68
N THR A 173 -2.63 -9.08 -5.56
CA THR A 173 -1.50 -9.99 -5.74
C THR A 173 -1.11 -10.09 -7.21
N VAL A 174 0.11 -10.56 -7.46
CA VAL A 174 0.65 -10.84 -8.78
C VAL A 174 1.25 -12.25 -8.81
N PRO A 175 1.42 -12.86 -10.02
CA PRO A 175 1.85 -14.25 -10.12
C PRO A 175 3.23 -14.58 -9.56
N ARG A 176 4.11 -13.58 -9.43
CA ARG A 176 5.46 -13.77 -8.90
C ARG A 176 6.15 -12.46 -8.51
N ALA A 177 7.16 -12.55 -7.65
CA ALA A 177 8.08 -11.47 -7.28
C ALA A 177 9.03 -11.16 -8.47
N ASP A 178 8.68 -10.16 -9.28
CA ASP A 178 9.45 -9.70 -10.42
C ASP A 178 9.23 -8.21 -10.64
N PRO A 179 10.24 -7.40 -10.98
CA PRO A 179 10.09 -5.95 -11.16
C PRO A 179 8.96 -5.55 -12.12
N MET A 180 8.77 -6.31 -13.21
CA MET A 180 7.68 -6.09 -14.16
C MET A 180 6.32 -6.29 -13.49
N TRP A 181 6.17 -7.34 -12.67
CA TRP A 181 4.94 -7.64 -11.96
C TRP A 181 4.68 -6.65 -10.82
N TYR A 182 5.72 -6.12 -10.17
CA TYR A 182 5.55 -5.04 -9.20
C TYR A 182 4.97 -3.77 -9.84
N VAL A 183 5.44 -3.39 -11.04
CA VAL A 183 4.86 -2.23 -11.76
C VAL A 183 3.39 -2.49 -12.15
N ARG A 184 3.08 -3.69 -12.65
CA ARG A 184 1.69 -4.07 -12.98
C ARG A 184 0.80 -4.14 -11.73
N GLY A 185 1.33 -4.72 -10.66
CA GLY A 185 0.65 -4.75 -9.36
C GLY A 185 0.37 -3.35 -8.81
N GLY A 186 1.32 -2.42 -8.96
CA GLY A 186 1.12 -1.02 -8.63
C GLY A 186 0.03 -0.34 -9.46
N ALA A 187 -0.02 -0.61 -10.77
CA ALA A 187 -1.09 -0.12 -11.64
C ALA A 187 -2.46 -0.69 -11.24
N ALA A 188 -2.51 -1.99 -10.94
CA ALA A 188 -3.72 -2.66 -10.45
C ALA A 188 -4.20 -2.10 -9.10
N MET A 189 -3.26 -1.89 -8.18
CA MET A 189 -3.51 -1.27 -6.88
C MET A 189 -4.09 0.14 -7.01
N GLU A 190 -3.50 0.97 -7.85
CA GLU A 190 -4.00 2.34 -8.07
C GLU A 190 -5.38 2.33 -8.73
N ARG A 191 -5.61 1.47 -9.74
CA ARG A 191 -6.93 1.31 -10.35
C ARG A 191 -7.97 0.88 -9.30
N PHE A 192 -7.67 -0.10 -8.48
CA PHE A 192 -8.53 -0.54 -7.39
C PHE A 192 -8.90 0.63 -6.46
N TRP A 193 -7.91 1.42 -6.08
CA TRP A 193 -8.11 2.53 -5.16
C TRP A 193 -8.98 3.64 -5.77
N LEU A 194 -8.74 3.99 -7.03
CA LEU A 194 -9.56 4.96 -7.76
C LEU A 194 -11.02 4.47 -7.92
N MET A 195 -11.22 3.17 -8.18
CA MET A 195 -12.57 2.59 -8.24
C MET A 195 -13.26 2.64 -6.88
N CYS A 196 -12.56 2.38 -5.79
CA CYS A 196 -13.10 2.52 -4.44
C CYS A 196 -13.50 3.98 -4.15
N GLU A 197 -12.67 4.95 -4.53
CA GLU A 197 -12.99 6.38 -4.39
C GLU A 197 -14.26 6.73 -5.20
N GLN A 198 -14.37 6.26 -6.44
CA GLN A 198 -15.57 6.43 -7.28
C GLN A 198 -16.83 5.86 -6.63
N LEU A 199 -16.70 4.76 -5.90
CA LEU A 199 -17.79 4.09 -5.21
C LEU A 199 -18.09 4.68 -3.81
N GLY A 200 -17.36 5.71 -3.40
CA GLY A 200 -17.51 6.33 -2.08
C GLY A 200 -17.03 5.45 -0.92
N LEU A 201 -16.16 4.47 -1.20
CA LEU A 201 -15.56 3.60 -0.19
C LEU A 201 -14.26 4.23 0.31
N ALA A 202 -14.17 4.43 1.63
CA ALA A 202 -12.94 4.82 2.27
C ALA A 202 -11.93 3.67 2.24
N VAL A 203 -10.66 3.99 1.95
CA VAL A 203 -9.59 3.01 1.78
C VAL A 203 -8.40 3.37 2.66
N GLN A 204 -7.82 2.36 3.30
CA GLN A 204 -6.52 2.46 3.95
C GLN A 204 -5.66 1.26 3.58
N PRO A 205 -4.43 1.47 3.10
CA PRO A 205 -3.41 0.43 3.06
C PRO A 205 -3.10 -0.10 4.46
N ALA A 206 -3.05 -1.41 4.60
CA ALA A 206 -2.82 -2.12 5.87
C ALA A 206 -1.85 -3.30 5.66
N SER A 207 -0.81 -3.09 4.86
CA SER A 207 0.12 -4.16 4.50
C SER A 207 1.01 -4.58 5.66
N PRO A 208 1.19 -5.89 5.87
CA PRO A 208 2.12 -6.43 6.85
C PRO A 208 3.56 -6.03 6.58
N VAL A 209 4.35 -5.94 7.66
CA VAL A 209 5.75 -5.52 7.59
C VAL A 209 6.63 -6.51 6.82
N PHE A 210 6.33 -7.80 6.87
CA PHE A 210 7.11 -8.82 6.16
C PHE A 210 6.97 -8.75 4.62
N LEU A 211 6.02 -7.99 4.08
CA LEU A 211 5.95 -7.76 2.63
C LEU A 211 7.08 -6.85 2.10
N TYR A 212 7.87 -6.25 2.96
CA TYR A 212 9.09 -5.54 2.55
C TYR A 212 10.25 -6.47 2.23
N ALA A 213 10.20 -7.73 2.66
CA ALA A 213 11.16 -8.76 2.34
C ALA A 213 10.76 -9.49 1.06
N VAL A 214 11.67 -9.58 0.09
CA VAL A 214 11.45 -10.30 -1.17
C VAL A 214 11.86 -11.76 -1.03
N ASP A 215 12.86 -12.02 -0.19
CA ASP A 215 13.41 -13.36 0.07
C ASP A 215 13.79 -13.55 1.54
N GLU A 216 14.31 -14.73 1.86
CA GLU A 216 14.72 -15.11 3.21
C GLU A 216 15.86 -14.24 3.76
N SER A 217 16.76 -13.76 2.90
CA SER A 217 17.85 -12.87 3.30
C SER A 217 17.31 -11.52 3.74
N ASP A 218 16.39 -10.97 2.96
CA ASP A 218 15.71 -9.71 3.28
C ASP A 218 14.90 -9.84 4.57
N LEU A 219 14.19 -10.98 4.74
CA LEU A 219 13.40 -11.23 5.94
C LEU A 219 14.27 -11.28 7.20
N ARG A 220 15.41 -11.94 7.12
CA ARG A 220 16.40 -12.03 8.20
C ARG A 220 17.02 -10.69 8.53
N GLU A 221 17.39 -9.90 7.51
CA GLU A 221 17.90 -8.54 7.69
C GLU A 221 16.86 -7.65 8.36
N LEU A 222 15.61 -7.71 7.90
CA LEU A 222 14.50 -6.91 8.41
C LEU A 222 14.15 -7.24 9.86
N SER A 223 14.05 -8.55 10.19
CA SER A 223 13.60 -9.03 11.51
C SER A 223 14.70 -9.07 12.55
N GLY A 224 15.95 -9.23 12.11
CA GLY A 224 17.03 -9.70 12.97
C GLY A 224 16.72 -11.08 13.58
N GLU A 225 17.68 -11.68 14.27
CA GLU A 225 17.49 -13.01 14.91
C GLU A 225 16.37 -13.01 15.97
N ARG A 226 16.09 -11.87 16.57
CA ARG A 226 15.11 -11.75 17.67
C ARG A 226 13.67 -12.06 17.23
N TYR A 227 13.29 -11.62 16.03
CA TYR A 227 11.91 -11.69 15.54
C TYR A 227 11.73 -12.58 14.30
N LEU A 228 12.79 -13.29 13.88
CA LEU A 228 12.76 -14.08 12.64
C LEU A 228 11.68 -15.17 12.69
N ASP A 229 11.64 -15.95 13.77
CA ASP A 229 10.63 -17.01 13.92
C ASP A 229 9.20 -16.46 13.97
N GLU A 230 9.01 -15.31 14.65
CA GLU A 230 7.69 -14.64 14.70
C GLU A 230 7.28 -14.13 13.33
N MET A 231 8.22 -13.59 12.55
CA MET A 231 7.99 -13.13 11.18
C MET A 231 7.61 -14.27 10.24
N HIS A 232 8.31 -15.41 10.31
CA HIS A 232 7.95 -16.62 9.55
C HIS A 232 6.53 -17.08 9.87
N GLN A 233 6.23 -17.31 11.16
CA GLN A 233 4.91 -17.76 11.59
C GLN A 233 3.80 -16.79 11.15
N LEU A 234 4.08 -15.50 11.18
CA LEU A 234 3.12 -14.49 10.78
C LEU A 234 2.92 -14.47 9.26
N SER A 235 4.00 -14.63 8.49
CA SER A 235 3.96 -14.75 7.04
C SER A 235 3.20 -16.00 6.59
N ASP A 236 3.43 -17.14 7.22
CA ASP A 236 2.72 -18.39 6.94
C ASP A 236 1.22 -18.24 7.21
N ARG A 237 0.85 -17.71 8.38
CA ARG A 237 -0.56 -17.42 8.72
C ARG A 237 -1.23 -16.47 7.73
N PHE A 238 -0.50 -15.49 7.23
CA PHE A 238 -0.98 -14.56 6.24
C PHE A 238 -1.21 -15.23 4.89
N ASN A 239 -0.27 -16.05 4.44
CA ASN A 239 -0.38 -16.81 3.21
C ASN A 239 -1.57 -17.78 3.23
N ASP A 240 -1.75 -18.48 4.35
CA ASP A 240 -2.89 -19.38 4.58
C ASP A 240 -4.22 -18.61 4.59
N PHE A 241 -4.26 -17.48 5.29
CA PHE A 241 -5.45 -16.64 5.38
C PHE A 241 -5.94 -16.16 4.00
N TRP A 242 -5.02 -15.75 3.14
CA TRP A 242 -5.32 -15.30 1.79
C TRP A 242 -5.34 -16.45 0.77
N SER A 243 -4.96 -17.67 1.16
CA SER A 243 -4.81 -18.82 0.26
C SER A 243 -3.94 -18.47 -0.94
N LEU A 244 -2.76 -17.91 -0.66
CA LEU A 244 -1.80 -17.53 -1.72
C LEU A 244 -1.21 -18.79 -2.34
N GLY A 245 -1.12 -18.81 -3.68
CA GLY A 245 -0.48 -19.89 -4.44
C GLY A 245 1.05 -19.81 -4.40
N ASP A 246 1.71 -20.90 -4.79
CA ASP A 246 3.16 -20.95 -4.90
C ASP A 246 3.69 -19.85 -5.82
N GLY A 247 4.61 -19.03 -5.32
CA GLY A 247 5.20 -17.89 -6.02
C GLY A 247 4.31 -16.67 -6.16
N GLU A 248 3.03 -16.76 -5.79
CA GLU A 248 2.14 -15.60 -5.79
C GLU A 248 2.63 -14.55 -4.79
N THR A 249 2.68 -13.30 -5.23
CA THR A 249 3.28 -12.21 -4.46
C THR A 249 2.23 -11.16 -4.11
N ALA A 250 2.11 -10.85 -2.83
CA ALA A 250 1.25 -9.78 -2.34
C ALA A 250 1.84 -8.41 -2.68
N ILE A 251 1.01 -7.52 -3.24
CA ILE A 251 1.39 -6.14 -3.56
C ILE A 251 0.93 -5.20 -2.45
N MET A 252 -0.34 -5.28 -2.07
CA MET A 252 -0.93 -4.40 -1.07
C MET A 252 -2.15 -5.02 -0.44
N VAL A 253 -2.26 -4.87 0.88
CA VAL A 253 -3.50 -5.15 1.62
C VAL A 253 -4.22 -3.84 1.90
N PHE A 254 -5.54 -3.87 1.77
CA PHE A 254 -6.40 -2.73 2.05
C PHE A 254 -7.50 -3.12 3.02
N ARG A 255 -7.89 -2.18 3.87
CA ARG A 255 -9.20 -2.20 4.49
C ARG A 255 -10.14 -1.25 3.76
N LEU A 256 -11.39 -1.68 3.57
CA LEU A 256 -12.49 -0.90 3.00
C LEU A 256 -13.53 -0.64 4.09
N PHE A 257 -14.06 0.57 4.14
CA PHE A 257 -15.02 0.95 5.18
C PHE A 257 -15.80 2.21 4.78
N GLN A 258 -16.78 2.59 5.59
CA GLN A 258 -17.42 3.90 5.46
C GLN A 258 -16.91 4.85 6.54
N ALA A 259 -16.51 6.04 6.12
CA ALA A 259 -16.12 7.14 6.99
C ALA A 259 -16.25 8.48 6.25
N PRO A 260 -16.37 9.61 6.95
CA PRO A 260 -16.15 10.92 6.36
C PRO A 260 -14.75 11.01 5.74
N PRO A 261 -14.51 11.95 4.82
CA PRO A 261 -13.17 12.22 4.32
C PRO A 261 -12.15 12.43 5.44
N PRO A 262 -10.85 12.15 5.22
CA PRO A 262 -9.82 12.41 6.22
C PRO A 262 -9.80 13.89 6.60
N SER A 263 -9.46 14.19 7.85
CA SER A 263 -9.42 15.58 8.37
C SER A 263 -8.32 16.42 7.71
N VAL A 264 -7.26 15.76 7.27
CA VAL A 264 -6.12 16.38 6.58
C VAL A 264 -5.72 15.49 5.41
N HIS A 265 -5.50 16.09 4.25
CA HIS A 265 -4.94 15.40 3.09
C HIS A 265 -3.42 15.54 3.08
N SER A 266 -2.72 14.49 2.68
CA SER A 266 -1.28 14.56 2.42
C SER A 266 -0.99 15.58 1.32
N VAL A 267 0.03 16.38 1.52
CA VAL A 267 0.52 17.34 0.51
C VAL A 267 1.08 16.57 -0.68
N ARG A 268 0.90 17.11 -1.86
CA ARG A 268 1.55 16.61 -3.07
C ARG A 268 2.70 17.51 -3.44
N LEU A 269 3.80 16.93 -3.85
CA LEU A 269 4.94 17.71 -4.32
C LEU A 269 4.55 18.60 -5.51
N PRO A 270 5.02 19.85 -5.57
CA PRO A 270 4.86 20.70 -6.73
C PRO A 270 5.39 20.02 -8.00
N MET A 271 4.74 20.23 -9.12
CA MET A 271 5.14 19.62 -10.40
C MET A 271 6.60 19.91 -10.75
N ALA A 272 7.11 21.09 -10.39
CA ALA A 272 8.50 21.49 -10.65
C ALA A 272 9.53 20.60 -9.91
N HIS A 273 9.13 19.93 -8.83
CA HIS A 273 10.02 19.02 -8.08
C HIS A 273 10.08 17.61 -8.66
N VAL A 274 9.05 17.22 -9.42
CA VAL A 274 8.90 15.85 -9.93
C VAL A 274 8.97 15.75 -11.44
N LEU A 275 8.93 16.87 -12.16
CA LEU A 275 8.98 16.93 -13.61
C LEU A 275 10.22 17.68 -14.08
N SER A 276 11.14 16.98 -14.73
CA SER A 276 12.16 17.60 -15.59
C SER A 276 11.72 17.54 -17.05
N ARG A 277 11.94 18.62 -17.80
CA ARG A 277 11.67 18.68 -19.24
C ARG A 277 12.98 18.73 -20.00
N GLU A 278 13.24 17.71 -20.79
CA GLU A 278 14.30 17.74 -21.80
C GLU A 278 13.67 18.06 -23.16
N ASN A 279 14.36 18.83 -24.00
CA ASN A 279 13.93 19.10 -25.38
C ASN A 279 14.14 17.85 -26.23
N VAL A 280 13.15 16.96 -26.26
CA VAL A 280 13.15 15.80 -27.15
C VAL A 280 12.42 16.17 -28.43
N ALA A 281 13.04 15.88 -29.57
CA ALA A 281 12.37 16.06 -30.88
C ALA A 281 11.06 15.24 -30.91
N PRO A 282 9.95 15.79 -31.46
CA PRO A 282 8.67 15.08 -31.49
C PRO A 282 8.80 13.77 -32.30
N PRO A 283 8.15 12.68 -31.84
CA PRO A 283 8.17 11.42 -32.55
C PRO A 283 7.48 11.53 -33.93
N SER A 284 7.99 10.81 -34.91
CA SER A 284 7.56 10.90 -36.31
C SER A 284 6.15 10.37 -36.62
N ALA A 285 5.50 9.64 -35.72
CA ALA A 285 4.10 9.21 -35.82
C ALA A 285 3.53 8.79 -34.45
N PRO A 286 2.23 9.05 -34.15
CA PRO A 286 1.61 8.58 -32.90
C PRO A 286 1.32 7.07 -32.97
N PRO A 287 1.57 6.33 -31.89
CA PRO A 287 1.19 4.93 -31.80
C PRO A 287 -0.32 4.74 -31.66
N THR A 288 -0.83 3.66 -32.24
CA THR A 288 -2.26 3.35 -32.30
C THR A 288 -2.80 2.53 -31.13
N ALA A 289 -1.94 1.96 -30.27
CA ALA A 289 -2.36 1.14 -29.13
C ALA A 289 -1.32 1.13 -27.99
N VAL A 290 -1.72 0.89 -26.74
CA VAL A 290 -0.78 0.57 -25.64
C VAL A 290 -0.32 -0.86 -25.81
N GLN A 291 0.97 -1.05 -25.99
CA GLN A 291 1.60 -2.35 -25.92
C GLN A 291 2.62 -2.33 -24.78
N TYR A 292 2.49 -3.31 -23.88
CA TYR A 292 3.56 -3.60 -22.94
C TYR A 292 4.61 -4.43 -23.71
N LEU A 293 5.72 -3.80 -24.07
CA LEU A 293 6.84 -4.53 -24.68
C LEU A 293 7.55 -5.26 -23.55
N ASN A 294 7.31 -6.57 -23.48
CA ASN A 294 8.13 -7.46 -22.66
C ASN A 294 9.54 -7.47 -23.25
N GLY A 295 10.50 -6.87 -22.55
CA GLY A 295 11.90 -7.08 -22.89
C GLY A 295 12.21 -8.56 -22.71
N ASN A 296 12.52 -9.24 -23.81
CA ASN A 296 13.12 -10.58 -23.77
C ASN A 296 14.50 -10.47 -23.12
N ALA A 297 14.72 -11.23 -22.06
CA ALA A 297 16.03 -11.69 -21.63
C ALA A 297 15.89 -13.06 -21.03
#